data_e16ab98aaa16f981015ca514154929fe
#
_entry.id   e16ab98aaa16f981015ca514154929fe
#
_cell.length_a   1.000
_cell.length_b   1.000
_cell.length_c   1.000
_cell.angle_alpha   90.00
_cell.angle_beta   90.00
_cell.angle_gamma   90.00
#
_symmetry.space_group_name_H-M   'P 1'
#
loop_
_entity.id
_entity.type
_entity.pdbx_description
1 polymer ?
#
loop_
_entity_poly.entity_id
_entity_poly.type
_entity_poly.pdbx_seq_one_letter_code
_entity_poly.pdbx_strand_id
1 'polypeptide(L)'
;MALVGYGVMVGIPVISTAWVTLLGFTEVQVGRVAGADLGGLSAGAVLASLLVARVNRRYLVVAAVVITIGANALSMVTVTYEQVLWLRFTAGFGSGIYTAIAVATLAGTSKPARAFNILLFAFAFSQALELHVLPQLSMNGIYLAFIGSYVVGLIFLPWLPPRPIDKGLDVVVDVADDDTEHHSEHLHVPAYVPWLVLAAVFATYVNIGAYWTYIELASNPPPEMAEWAARVSATPEWVARVLVWASFLSIVGCLFATVLSNRFGLARPLLVTLVCQAIIVVMLANGINNVNIVISMFSFNFLWIFADVYQSATIANVDHSGRFASLLPGAQGLGQIVGPNIAASILAAGLGYGGVFIMCASASLVGMLIYLFMYLRLRKTIPALADAS
;
A
#
# COMPACT_ATOMS: atom_id res chain seq x y z
N MET A 1 4.28 15.35 6.99
CA MET A 1 4.63 15.17 5.55
C MET A 1 4.29 13.76 5.04
N ALA A 2 4.90 12.67 5.50
CA ALA A 2 4.63 11.34 4.93
C ALA A 2 3.14 10.97 4.91
N LEU A 3 2.38 11.22 5.97
CA LEU A 3 0.93 10.95 6.03
C LEU A 3 0.15 11.69 4.94
N VAL A 4 0.49 12.97 4.69
CA VAL A 4 -0.16 13.77 3.64
C VAL A 4 0.09 13.17 2.26
N GLY A 5 1.30 12.67 2.01
CA GLY A 5 1.63 12.06 0.74
C GLY A 5 0.92 10.74 0.49
N TYR A 6 0.60 9.98 1.53
CA TYR A 6 -0.19 8.75 1.40
C TYR A 6 -1.71 8.98 1.36
N GLY A 7 -2.20 10.21 1.54
CA GLY A 7 -3.62 10.50 1.71
C GLY A 7 -4.52 9.92 0.62
N VAL A 8 -4.18 10.09 -0.66
CA VAL A 8 -4.99 9.49 -1.73
C VAL A 8 -5.03 7.97 -1.66
N MET A 9 -3.89 7.31 -1.40
CA MET A 9 -3.84 5.84 -1.27
C MET A 9 -4.73 5.34 -0.13
N VAL A 10 -4.74 6.08 0.98
CA VAL A 10 -5.55 5.79 2.17
C VAL A 10 -7.04 6.00 1.90
N GLY A 11 -7.39 7.13 1.25
CA GLY A 11 -8.76 7.52 0.94
C GLY A 11 -9.37 6.86 -0.30
N ILE A 12 -8.62 6.00 -1.03
CA ILE A 12 -9.08 5.39 -2.30
C ILE A 12 -10.50 4.80 -2.22
N PRO A 13 -10.94 4.05 -1.19
CA PRO A 13 -12.29 3.51 -1.16
C PRO A 13 -13.34 4.61 -1.29
N VAL A 14 -13.24 5.61 -0.44
CA VAL A 14 -14.18 6.74 -0.38
C VAL A 14 -14.12 7.61 -1.63
N ILE A 15 -12.90 7.89 -2.12
CA ILE A 15 -12.71 8.71 -3.34
C ILE A 15 -13.27 7.97 -4.56
N SER A 16 -13.12 6.65 -4.63
CA SER A 16 -13.68 5.81 -5.68
C SER A 16 -15.21 5.91 -5.69
N THR A 17 -15.84 5.81 -4.53
CA THR A 17 -17.29 6.02 -4.39
C THR A 17 -17.71 7.43 -4.77
N ALA A 18 -16.92 8.46 -4.41
CA ALA A 18 -17.19 9.84 -4.78
C ALA A 18 -17.11 10.06 -6.31
N TRP A 19 -16.17 9.44 -7.01
CA TRP A 19 -16.12 9.52 -8.47
C TRP A 19 -17.36 8.92 -9.14
N VAL A 20 -17.91 7.82 -8.62
CA VAL A 20 -19.17 7.26 -9.11
C VAL A 20 -20.34 8.17 -8.78
N THR A 21 -20.52 8.53 -7.53
CA THR A 21 -21.72 9.20 -7.03
C THR A 21 -21.79 10.68 -7.39
N LEU A 22 -20.64 11.37 -7.44
CA LEU A 22 -20.58 12.82 -7.64
C LEU A 22 -20.16 13.22 -9.06
N LEU A 23 -19.38 12.40 -9.77
CA LEU A 23 -18.98 12.66 -11.15
C LEU A 23 -19.68 11.77 -12.17
N GLY A 24 -20.41 10.73 -11.74
CA GLY A 24 -21.12 9.81 -12.62
C GLY A 24 -20.20 8.87 -13.40
N PHE A 25 -18.99 8.60 -12.90
CA PHE A 25 -18.08 7.65 -13.53
C PHE A 25 -18.59 6.22 -13.35
N THR A 26 -18.34 5.37 -14.35
CA THR A 26 -18.57 3.94 -14.20
C THR A 26 -17.51 3.31 -13.31
N GLU A 27 -17.81 2.15 -12.70
CA GLU A 27 -16.84 1.41 -11.87
C GLU A 27 -15.59 1.03 -12.66
N VAL A 28 -15.72 0.79 -13.97
CA VAL A 28 -14.59 0.54 -14.87
C VAL A 28 -13.69 1.77 -14.97
N GLN A 29 -14.28 2.94 -15.15
CA GLN A 29 -13.55 4.22 -15.22
C GLN A 29 -12.86 4.51 -13.88
N VAL A 30 -13.54 4.26 -12.76
CA VAL A 30 -12.97 4.45 -11.41
C VAL A 30 -11.73 3.58 -11.18
N GLY A 31 -11.78 2.30 -11.53
CA GLY A 31 -10.60 1.44 -11.41
C GLY A 31 -9.41 1.91 -12.24
N ARG A 32 -9.68 2.46 -13.44
CA ARG A 32 -8.61 3.06 -14.28
C ARG A 32 -8.05 4.34 -13.66
N VAL A 33 -8.91 5.21 -13.11
CA VAL A 33 -8.50 6.45 -12.43
C VAL A 33 -7.71 6.14 -11.16
N ALA A 34 -8.17 5.21 -10.33
CA ALA A 34 -7.45 4.76 -9.14
C ALA A 34 -6.08 4.17 -9.51
N GLY A 35 -6.04 3.31 -10.53
CA GLY A 35 -4.80 2.76 -11.06
C GLY A 35 -3.84 3.83 -11.60
N ALA A 36 -4.36 4.88 -12.23
CA ALA A 36 -3.56 6.01 -12.71
C ALA A 36 -2.97 6.83 -11.55
N ASP A 37 -3.74 7.12 -10.51
CA ASP A 37 -3.29 7.85 -9.33
C ASP A 37 -2.18 7.10 -8.58
N LEU A 38 -2.40 5.82 -8.27
CA LEU A 38 -1.41 4.94 -7.65
C LEU A 38 -0.18 4.72 -8.55
N GLY A 39 -0.41 4.70 -9.88
CA GLY A 39 0.67 4.65 -10.87
C GLY A 39 1.54 5.90 -10.85
N GLY A 40 0.90 7.06 -10.78
CA GLY A 40 1.58 8.34 -10.60
C GLY A 40 2.41 8.35 -9.32
N LEU A 41 1.83 7.94 -8.18
CA LEU A 41 2.51 7.85 -6.89
C LEU A 41 3.77 6.97 -6.97
N SER A 42 3.67 5.80 -7.59
CA SER A 42 4.80 4.90 -7.77
C SER A 42 5.87 5.50 -8.67
N ALA A 43 5.50 6.08 -9.80
CA ALA A 43 6.43 6.73 -10.73
C ALA A 43 7.14 7.92 -10.09
N GLY A 44 6.42 8.73 -9.33
CA GLY A 44 6.96 9.87 -8.57
C GLY A 44 7.97 9.42 -7.50
N ALA A 45 7.65 8.35 -6.77
CA ALA A 45 8.55 7.78 -5.78
C ALA A 45 9.86 7.24 -6.40
N VAL A 46 9.75 6.56 -7.55
CA VAL A 46 10.93 6.10 -8.31
C VAL A 46 11.78 7.28 -8.76
N LEU A 47 11.17 8.32 -9.34
CA LEU A 47 11.93 9.52 -9.73
C LEU A 47 12.60 10.18 -8.53
N ALA A 48 11.90 10.31 -7.41
CA ALA A 48 12.47 10.88 -6.19
C ALA A 48 13.68 10.09 -5.69
N SER A 49 13.64 8.76 -5.74
CA SER A 49 14.75 7.90 -5.32
C SER A 49 16.03 8.16 -6.14
N LEU A 50 15.89 8.47 -7.42
CA LEU A 50 17.01 8.81 -8.31
C LEU A 50 17.57 10.23 -8.06
N LEU A 51 16.73 11.15 -7.59
CA LEU A 51 17.06 12.57 -7.46
C LEU A 51 17.44 12.97 -6.03
N VAL A 52 16.99 12.24 -5.00
CA VAL A 52 17.10 12.61 -3.59
C VAL A 52 18.53 12.78 -3.11
N ALA A 53 19.49 12.09 -3.72
CA ALA A 53 20.92 12.21 -3.42
C ALA A 53 21.60 13.38 -4.15
N ARG A 54 21.04 13.84 -5.29
CA ARG A 54 21.67 14.82 -6.18
C ARG A 54 21.07 16.22 -6.08
N VAL A 55 19.77 16.30 -5.82
CA VAL A 55 18.99 17.55 -5.81
C VAL A 55 18.61 17.90 -4.36
N ASN A 56 18.55 19.20 -4.08
CA ASN A 56 18.08 19.66 -2.78
C ASN A 56 16.64 19.20 -2.53
N ARG A 57 16.44 18.43 -1.47
CA ARG A 57 15.13 17.84 -1.09
C ARG A 57 14.04 18.87 -0.94
N ARG A 58 14.35 20.08 -0.48
CA ARG A 58 13.36 21.16 -0.32
C ARG A 58 12.80 21.62 -1.66
N TYR A 59 13.65 21.74 -2.70
CA TYR A 59 13.17 22.07 -4.05
C TYR A 59 12.32 20.97 -4.64
N LEU A 60 12.70 19.70 -4.45
CA LEU A 60 11.88 18.57 -4.90
C LEU A 60 10.52 18.55 -4.21
N VAL A 61 10.46 18.84 -2.90
CA VAL A 61 9.20 18.93 -2.15
C VAL A 61 8.33 20.07 -2.66
N VAL A 62 8.90 21.26 -2.88
CA VAL A 62 8.13 22.41 -3.41
C VAL A 62 7.60 22.10 -4.80
N ALA A 63 8.43 21.53 -5.69
CA ALA A 63 7.98 21.12 -7.02
C ALA A 63 6.85 20.07 -6.96
N ALA A 64 7.00 19.06 -6.09
CA ALA A 64 5.99 18.04 -5.86
C ALA A 64 4.65 18.63 -5.38
N VAL A 65 4.71 19.56 -4.43
CA VAL A 65 3.52 20.24 -3.89
C VAL A 65 2.85 21.10 -4.96
N VAL A 66 3.61 21.85 -5.76
CA VAL A 66 3.06 22.67 -6.87
C VAL A 66 2.36 21.78 -7.90
N ILE A 67 2.98 20.64 -8.28
CA ILE A 67 2.39 19.67 -9.21
C ILE A 67 1.08 19.10 -8.63
N THR A 68 1.11 18.65 -7.37
CA THR A 68 -0.06 18.03 -6.73
C THR A 68 -1.20 19.03 -6.52
N ILE A 69 -0.90 20.23 -6.03
CA ILE A 69 -1.90 21.28 -5.85
C ILE A 69 -2.48 21.71 -7.19
N GLY A 70 -1.64 21.91 -8.20
CA GLY A 70 -2.07 22.27 -9.54
C GLY A 70 -3.02 21.23 -10.16
N ALA A 71 -2.66 19.95 -10.06
CA ALA A 71 -3.49 18.86 -10.55
C ALA A 71 -4.82 18.74 -9.80
N ASN A 72 -4.83 18.87 -8.46
CA ASN A 72 -6.07 18.88 -7.68
C ASN A 72 -6.95 20.11 -7.99
N ALA A 73 -6.36 21.30 -8.13
CA ALA A 73 -7.09 22.52 -8.49
C ALA A 73 -7.72 22.41 -9.89
N LEU A 74 -6.99 21.86 -10.86
CA LEU A 74 -7.54 21.61 -12.20
C LEU A 74 -8.64 20.55 -12.16
N SER A 75 -8.55 19.54 -11.29
CA SER A 75 -9.59 18.52 -11.11
C SER A 75 -10.91 19.10 -10.59
N MET A 76 -10.89 20.28 -9.92
CA MET A 76 -12.12 20.96 -9.46
C MET A 76 -12.94 21.57 -10.59
N VAL A 77 -12.31 21.91 -11.72
CA VAL A 77 -12.96 22.55 -12.87
C VAL A 77 -13.14 21.62 -14.06
N THR A 78 -12.59 20.39 -13.98
CA THR A 78 -12.67 19.39 -15.03
C THR A 78 -13.45 18.16 -14.55
N VAL A 79 -14.43 17.75 -15.34
CA VAL A 79 -15.33 16.63 -15.00
C VAL A 79 -15.28 15.48 -16.01
N THR A 80 -14.52 15.65 -17.13
CA THR A 80 -14.43 14.59 -18.14
C THR A 80 -13.47 13.49 -17.67
N TYR A 81 -13.85 12.24 -17.91
CA TYR A 81 -13.08 11.07 -17.49
C TYR A 81 -11.60 11.12 -17.90
N GLU A 82 -11.34 11.42 -19.19
CA GLU A 82 -9.96 11.42 -19.70
C GLU A 82 -9.07 12.47 -19.03
N GLN A 83 -9.62 13.66 -18.77
CA GLN A 83 -8.89 14.73 -18.09
C GLN A 83 -8.63 14.36 -16.63
N VAL A 84 -9.65 13.84 -15.93
CA VAL A 84 -9.50 13.38 -14.55
C VAL A 84 -8.47 12.26 -14.45
N LEU A 85 -8.45 11.31 -15.38
CA LEU A 85 -7.46 10.22 -15.41
C LEU A 85 -6.02 10.77 -15.39
N TRP A 86 -5.70 11.71 -16.30
CA TRP A 86 -4.36 12.29 -16.39
C TRP A 86 -4.04 13.23 -15.23
N LEU A 87 -5.02 13.98 -14.74
CA LEU A 87 -4.84 14.84 -13.57
C LEU A 87 -4.61 14.01 -12.31
N ARG A 88 -5.27 12.87 -12.17
CA ARG A 88 -5.02 11.96 -11.05
C ARG A 88 -3.64 11.33 -11.13
N PHE A 89 -3.20 10.88 -12.31
CA PHE A 89 -1.82 10.45 -12.51
C PHE A 89 -0.81 11.54 -12.11
N THR A 90 -1.06 12.79 -12.54
CA THR A 90 -0.17 13.92 -12.24
C THR A 90 -0.18 14.26 -10.74
N ALA A 91 -1.34 14.23 -10.08
CA ALA A 91 -1.45 14.44 -8.64
C ALA A 91 -0.73 13.34 -7.86
N GLY A 92 -0.93 12.08 -8.25
CA GLY A 92 -0.21 10.94 -7.69
C GLY A 92 1.29 11.08 -7.87
N PHE A 93 1.76 11.49 -9.05
CA PHE A 93 3.19 11.68 -9.32
C PHE A 93 3.85 12.70 -8.38
N GLY A 94 3.23 13.85 -8.17
CA GLY A 94 3.69 14.82 -7.18
C GLY A 94 3.65 14.26 -5.76
N SER A 95 2.55 13.57 -5.41
CA SER A 95 2.37 12.88 -4.13
C SER A 95 3.49 11.85 -3.87
N GLY A 96 3.86 11.07 -4.88
CA GLY A 96 4.91 10.07 -4.80
C GLY A 96 6.28 10.68 -4.52
N ILE A 97 6.64 11.77 -5.21
CA ILE A 97 7.89 12.51 -4.94
C ILE A 97 7.90 13.01 -3.48
N TYR A 98 6.81 13.63 -3.06
CA TYR A 98 6.66 14.20 -1.71
C TYR A 98 6.79 13.13 -0.62
N THR A 99 6.11 11.99 -0.79
CA THR A 99 6.13 10.86 0.14
C THR A 99 7.51 10.23 0.23
N ALA A 100 8.14 9.95 -0.91
CA ALA A 100 9.46 9.32 -0.94
C ALA A 100 10.52 10.15 -0.23
N ILE A 101 10.49 11.49 -0.38
CA ILE A 101 11.42 12.38 0.32
C ILE A 101 11.14 12.39 1.83
N ALA A 102 9.87 12.39 2.24
CA ALA A 102 9.51 12.33 3.65
C ALA A 102 9.96 11.02 4.30
N VAL A 103 9.74 9.89 3.64
CA VAL A 103 10.18 8.54 4.09
C VAL A 103 11.72 8.47 4.14
N ALA A 104 12.41 8.94 3.10
CA ALA A 104 13.88 8.98 3.09
C ALA A 104 14.47 9.87 4.22
N THR A 105 13.72 10.88 4.62
CA THR A 105 14.11 11.74 5.76
C THR A 105 13.92 11.01 7.09
N LEU A 106 12.83 10.25 7.25
CA LEU A 106 12.62 9.43 8.45
C LEU A 106 13.68 8.34 8.59
N ALA A 107 14.05 7.69 7.47
CA ALA A 107 15.13 6.70 7.45
C ALA A 107 16.48 7.26 7.86
N GLY A 108 16.74 8.55 7.57
CA GLY A 108 17.97 9.26 7.94
C GLY A 108 18.01 9.80 9.37
N THR A 109 17.01 9.54 10.22
CA THR A 109 17.00 9.99 11.63
C THR A 109 17.92 9.13 12.51
N SER A 110 18.26 9.62 13.69
CA SER A 110 19.10 8.87 14.66
C SER A 110 18.44 7.59 15.17
N LYS A 111 17.12 7.48 15.10
CA LYS A 111 16.32 6.32 15.55
C LYS A 111 15.26 5.98 14.50
N PRO A 112 15.64 5.43 13.33
CA PRO A 112 14.72 5.18 12.22
C PRO A 112 13.53 4.29 12.60
N ALA A 113 13.78 3.19 13.31
CA ALA A 113 12.73 2.27 13.76
C ALA A 113 11.65 2.99 14.59
N ARG A 114 12.05 3.88 15.50
CA ARG A 114 11.09 4.68 16.29
C ARG A 114 10.32 5.66 15.41
N ALA A 115 10.97 6.28 14.43
CA ALA A 115 10.33 7.22 13.52
C ALA A 115 9.28 6.50 12.65
N PHE A 116 9.59 5.32 12.12
CA PHE A 116 8.64 4.51 11.36
C PHE A 116 7.49 3.97 12.21
N ASN A 117 7.75 3.54 13.44
CA ASN A 117 6.68 3.12 14.35
C ASN A 117 5.69 4.26 14.66
N ILE A 118 6.19 5.48 14.87
CA ILE A 118 5.34 6.67 15.05
C ILE A 118 4.54 6.96 13.76
N LEU A 119 5.17 6.82 12.59
CA LEU A 119 4.50 7.00 11.31
C LEU A 119 3.35 5.98 11.14
N LEU A 120 3.60 4.70 11.39
CA LEU A 120 2.58 3.64 11.26
C LEU A 120 1.42 3.85 12.25
N PHE A 121 1.73 4.25 13.49
CA PHE A 121 0.71 4.59 14.46
C PHE A 121 -0.14 5.77 13.98
N ALA A 122 0.50 6.86 13.54
CA ALA A 122 -0.19 8.05 13.05
C ALA A 122 -0.96 7.77 11.73
N PHE A 123 -0.49 6.81 10.92
CA PHE A 123 -1.14 6.40 9.67
C PHE A 123 -2.55 5.85 9.92
N ALA A 124 -2.74 5.01 10.95
CA ALA A 124 -4.06 4.48 11.28
C ALA A 124 -5.06 5.58 11.66
N PHE A 125 -4.62 6.62 12.39
CA PHE A 125 -5.47 7.77 12.72
C PHE A 125 -5.75 8.64 11.49
N SER A 126 -4.75 8.87 10.62
CA SER A 126 -4.95 9.59 9.35
C SER A 126 -5.96 8.86 8.47
N GLN A 127 -5.84 7.54 8.34
CA GLN A 127 -6.77 6.70 7.60
C GLN A 127 -8.19 6.80 8.18
N ALA A 128 -8.35 6.63 9.48
CA ALA A 128 -9.65 6.74 10.13
C ALA A 128 -10.29 8.13 9.93
N LEU A 129 -9.48 9.19 10.02
CA LEU A 129 -9.93 10.57 9.81
C LEU A 129 -10.40 10.78 8.37
N GLU A 130 -9.62 10.34 7.39
CA GLU A 130 -9.96 10.48 5.96
C GLU A 130 -11.23 9.70 5.62
N LEU A 131 -11.33 8.44 6.04
CA LEU A 131 -12.51 7.61 5.83
C LEU A 131 -13.77 8.14 6.53
N HIS A 132 -13.61 8.93 7.58
CA HIS A 132 -14.73 9.58 8.27
C HIS A 132 -15.13 10.91 7.63
N VAL A 133 -14.16 11.73 7.24
CA VAL A 133 -14.42 13.12 6.79
C VAL A 133 -14.71 13.18 5.29
N LEU A 134 -13.96 12.47 4.44
CA LEU A 134 -14.10 12.60 2.97
C LEU A 134 -15.49 12.27 2.45
N PRO A 135 -16.23 11.26 2.97
CA PRO A 135 -17.59 10.96 2.50
C PRO A 135 -18.60 12.10 2.71
N GLN A 136 -18.30 13.03 3.63
CA GLN A 136 -19.18 14.15 3.97
C GLN A 136 -18.94 15.36 3.07
N LEU A 137 -17.93 15.30 2.21
CA LEU A 137 -17.52 16.41 1.36
C LEU A 137 -18.07 16.27 -0.08
N SER A 138 -18.28 17.39 -0.75
CA SER A 138 -18.43 17.41 -2.19
C SER A 138 -17.10 17.04 -2.87
N MET A 139 -17.13 16.70 -4.16
CA MET A 139 -15.90 16.37 -4.90
C MET A 139 -14.85 17.49 -4.82
N ASN A 140 -15.28 18.75 -4.96
CA ASN A 140 -14.41 19.91 -4.78
C ASN A 140 -13.89 20.02 -3.35
N GLY A 141 -14.71 19.66 -2.34
CA GLY A 141 -14.31 19.60 -0.95
C GLY A 141 -13.20 18.59 -0.70
N ILE A 142 -13.26 17.42 -1.34
CA ILE A 142 -12.22 16.39 -1.29
C ILE A 142 -10.90 16.93 -1.87
N TYR A 143 -10.94 17.53 -3.06
CA TYR A 143 -9.74 18.12 -3.66
C TYR A 143 -9.17 19.26 -2.82
N LEU A 144 -10.03 20.12 -2.23
CA LEU A 144 -9.61 21.19 -1.31
C LEU A 144 -8.98 20.62 -0.02
N ALA A 145 -9.50 19.53 0.51
CA ALA A 145 -8.91 18.86 1.67
C ALA A 145 -7.49 18.38 1.37
N PHE A 146 -7.26 17.77 0.19
CA PHE A 146 -5.91 17.41 -0.23
C PHE A 146 -5.02 18.64 -0.43
N ILE A 147 -5.47 19.67 -1.15
CA ILE A 147 -4.71 20.92 -1.32
C ILE A 147 -4.32 21.51 0.04
N GLY A 148 -5.29 21.62 0.96
CA GLY A 148 -5.06 22.12 2.31
C GLY A 148 -4.02 21.31 3.09
N SER A 149 -4.07 19.99 2.99
CA SER A 149 -3.10 19.10 3.66
C SER A 149 -1.67 19.31 3.13
N TYR A 150 -1.48 19.50 1.83
CA TYR A 150 -0.17 19.82 1.24
C TYR A 150 0.32 21.21 1.65
N VAL A 151 -0.57 22.21 1.71
CA VAL A 151 -0.22 23.56 2.19
C VAL A 151 0.24 23.51 3.66
N VAL A 152 -0.51 22.79 4.50
CA VAL A 152 -0.10 22.55 5.91
C VAL A 152 1.23 21.78 5.97
N GLY A 153 1.43 20.82 5.07
CA GLY A 153 2.68 20.07 4.96
C GLY A 153 3.90 20.94 4.68
N LEU A 154 3.75 22.07 3.95
CA LEU A 154 4.84 23.02 3.68
C LEU A 154 5.35 23.74 4.94
N ILE A 155 4.56 23.84 5.99
CA ILE A 155 5.00 24.41 7.29
C ILE A 155 6.23 23.67 7.82
N PHE A 156 6.32 22.36 7.54
CA PHE A 156 7.42 21.49 7.97
C PHE A 156 8.64 21.53 7.06
N LEU A 157 8.61 22.27 5.96
CA LEU A 157 9.71 22.37 5.00
C LEU A 157 11.04 22.86 5.59
N PRO A 158 11.08 23.84 6.54
CA PRO A 158 12.32 24.31 7.14
C PRO A 158 13.08 23.23 7.92
N TRP A 159 12.35 22.25 8.49
CA TRP A 159 12.95 21.13 9.24
C TRP A 159 13.45 20.00 8.33
N LEU A 160 13.15 20.04 7.04
CA LEU A 160 13.65 19.06 6.10
C LEU A 160 15.14 19.33 5.79
N PRO A 161 16.04 18.36 5.99
CA PRO A 161 17.43 18.53 5.62
C PRO A 161 17.56 18.71 4.10
N PRO A 162 18.35 19.71 3.62
CA PRO A 162 18.44 20.02 2.19
C PRO A 162 19.14 18.92 1.38
N ARG A 163 20.04 18.17 2.02
CA ARG A 163 20.77 17.04 1.42
C ARG A 163 20.79 15.86 2.38
N PRO A 164 21.06 14.63 1.90
CA PRO A 164 21.38 13.53 2.80
C PRO A 164 22.51 14.02 3.72
N ILE A 165 22.39 13.76 5.00
CA ILE A 165 23.53 13.94 5.91
C ILE A 165 24.51 12.87 5.46
N ASP A 166 25.65 13.28 4.88
CA ASP A 166 26.83 12.44 4.71
C ASP A 166 27.40 12.11 6.10
N LYS A 167 26.69 11.29 6.82
CA LYS A 167 27.34 10.39 7.74
C LYS A 167 27.94 9.35 6.81
N GLY A 168 29.26 9.44 6.61
CA GLY A 168 29.99 8.37 5.97
C GLY A 168 29.49 7.06 6.55
N LEU A 169 29.49 6.01 5.74
CA LEU A 169 29.18 4.64 6.15
C LEU A 169 30.25 4.12 7.15
N ASP A 170 30.59 4.93 8.13
CA ASP A 170 31.21 4.50 9.37
C ASP A 170 30.08 3.88 10.23
N VAL A 171 29.66 2.70 9.81
CA VAL A 171 29.15 1.72 10.74
C VAL A 171 30.36 1.39 11.61
N VAL A 172 30.49 2.06 12.75
CA VAL A 172 31.24 1.52 13.87
C VAL A 172 30.45 0.28 14.28
N VAL A 173 30.79 -0.83 13.66
CA VAL A 173 30.49 -2.14 14.20
C VAL A 173 31.38 -2.17 15.46
N ASP A 174 30.78 -2.01 16.64
CA ASP A 174 31.41 -2.48 17.88
C ASP A 174 31.60 -3.98 17.67
N VAL A 175 32.75 -4.34 17.15
CA VAL A 175 33.26 -5.69 17.20
C VAL A 175 33.57 -5.88 18.68
N ALA A 176 32.61 -6.43 19.42
CA ALA A 176 32.91 -7.05 20.68
C ALA A 176 33.94 -8.13 20.35
N ASP A 177 35.18 -7.88 20.71
CA ASP A 177 36.24 -8.89 20.79
C ASP A 177 35.77 -9.96 21.77
N ASP A 178 35.17 -11.00 21.28
CA ASP A 178 35.00 -12.24 21.99
C ASP A 178 35.53 -13.37 21.09
N ASP A 179 36.61 -13.97 21.55
CA ASP A 179 37.35 -15.09 20.93
C ASP A 179 36.46 -16.32 20.74
N THR A 180 35.56 -16.26 19.75
CA THR A 180 34.94 -17.46 19.17
C THR A 180 34.92 -17.30 17.65
N GLU A 181 35.74 -18.15 17.00
CA GLU A 181 35.71 -18.32 15.54
C GLU A 181 34.29 -18.65 15.05
N HIS A 182 33.47 -17.63 14.80
CA HIS A 182 32.32 -17.80 13.95
C HIS A 182 32.80 -17.79 12.51
N HIS A 183 33.07 -18.98 11.97
CA HIS A 183 33.08 -19.21 10.54
C HIS A 183 31.74 -18.75 9.99
N SER A 184 31.68 -17.53 9.48
CA SER A 184 30.60 -17.09 8.63
C SER A 184 30.68 -17.87 7.34
N GLU A 185 30.03 -19.03 7.26
CA GLU A 185 29.73 -19.68 5.99
C GLU A 185 28.96 -18.66 5.15
N HIS A 186 29.59 -18.15 4.10
CA HIS A 186 28.93 -17.29 3.11
C HIS A 186 27.93 -18.17 2.35
N LEU A 187 26.72 -18.30 2.93
CA LEU A 187 25.60 -19.00 2.31
C LEU A 187 25.19 -18.25 1.04
N HIS A 188 25.54 -18.80 -0.11
CA HIS A 188 25.23 -18.21 -1.40
C HIS A 188 23.74 -18.39 -1.71
N VAL A 189 22.94 -17.33 -1.54
CA VAL A 189 21.51 -17.32 -1.88
C VAL A 189 21.38 -17.35 -3.42
N PRO A 190 20.65 -18.32 -4.02
CA PRO A 190 20.46 -18.36 -5.46
C PRO A 190 19.81 -17.06 -5.98
N ALA A 191 20.32 -16.51 -7.08
CA ALA A 191 19.92 -15.21 -7.61
C ALA A 191 18.42 -15.11 -7.97
N TYR A 192 17.72 -16.22 -8.18
CA TYR A 192 16.28 -16.22 -8.45
C TYR A 192 15.42 -15.96 -7.22
N VAL A 193 15.93 -16.20 -6.00
CA VAL A 193 15.15 -16.09 -4.74
C VAL A 193 14.62 -14.68 -4.51
N PRO A 194 15.44 -13.62 -4.54
CA PRO A 194 14.92 -12.26 -4.38
C PRO A 194 13.87 -11.88 -5.44
N TRP A 195 14.00 -12.37 -6.67
CA TRP A 195 13.01 -12.14 -7.73
C TRP A 195 11.67 -12.82 -7.42
N LEU A 196 11.70 -14.03 -6.85
CA LEU A 196 10.47 -14.71 -6.41
C LEU A 196 9.80 -13.96 -5.26
N VAL A 197 10.57 -13.41 -4.32
CA VAL A 197 10.01 -12.56 -3.25
C VAL A 197 9.30 -11.35 -3.85
N LEU A 198 9.94 -10.62 -4.77
CA LEU A 198 9.34 -9.46 -5.43
C LEU A 198 8.09 -9.83 -6.25
N ALA A 199 8.10 -10.98 -6.94
CA ALA A 199 6.92 -11.46 -7.67
C ALA A 199 5.75 -11.81 -6.73
N ALA A 200 6.04 -12.40 -5.57
CA ALA A 200 5.02 -12.70 -4.56
C ALA A 200 4.48 -11.43 -3.90
N VAL A 201 5.33 -10.44 -3.63
CA VAL A 201 4.92 -9.10 -3.18
C VAL A 201 4.00 -8.45 -4.21
N PHE A 202 4.39 -8.44 -5.48
CA PHE A 202 3.57 -7.92 -6.57
C PHE A 202 2.17 -8.57 -6.58
N ALA A 203 2.09 -9.90 -6.51
CA ALA A 203 0.81 -10.62 -6.50
C ALA A 203 -0.04 -10.27 -5.27
N THR A 204 0.57 -10.15 -4.09
CA THR A 204 -0.12 -9.71 -2.86
C THR A 204 -0.70 -8.30 -3.03
N TYR A 205 0.05 -7.40 -3.63
CA TYR A 205 -0.38 -6.02 -3.83
C TYR A 205 -1.37 -5.82 -4.99
N VAL A 206 -1.46 -6.77 -5.92
CA VAL A 206 -2.59 -6.85 -6.88
C VAL A 206 -3.91 -7.08 -6.11
N ASN A 207 -3.92 -8.01 -5.15
CA ASN A 207 -5.08 -8.19 -4.27
C ASN A 207 -5.38 -6.90 -3.47
N ILE A 208 -4.40 -6.36 -2.78
CA ILE A 208 -4.57 -5.19 -1.91
C ILE A 208 -5.13 -3.99 -2.70
N GLY A 209 -4.54 -3.68 -3.85
CA GLY A 209 -4.96 -2.55 -4.68
C GLY A 209 -6.38 -2.70 -5.21
N ALA A 210 -6.74 -3.88 -5.71
CA ALA A 210 -8.08 -4.15 -6.23
C ALA A 210 -9.14 -4.16 -5.11
N TYR A 211 -8.89 -4.90 -4.04
CA TYR A 211 -9.80 -4.98 -2.90
C TYR A 211 -10.07 -3.60 -2.29
N TRP A 212 -9.01 -2.84 -2.02
CA TRP A 212 -9.11 -1.51 -1.40
C TRP A 212 -9.86 -0.51 -2.29
N THR A 213 -9.64 -0.57 -3.60
CA THR A 213 -10.35 0.30 -4.55
C THR A 213 -11.84 0.03 -4.61
N TYR A 214 -12.25 -1.25 -4.53
CA TYR A 214 -13.62 -1.63 -4.85
C TYR A 214 -14.49 -2.03 -3.65
N ILE A 215 -13.95 -2.14 -2.44
CA ILE A 215 -14.71 -2.63 -1.29
C ILE A 215 -15.92 -1.75 -0.93
N GLU A 216 -15.76 -0.44 -0.97
CA GLU A 216 -16.85 0.49 -0.67
C GLU A 216 -17.86 0.54 -1.82
N LEU A 217 -17.38 0.59 -3.06
CA LEU A 217 -18.22 0.54 -4.27
C LEU A 217 -19.07 -0.74 -4.31
N ALA A 218 -18.47 -1.90 -4.04
CA ALA A 218 -19.18 -3.17 -4.00
C ALA A 218 -20.22 -3.23 -2.88
N SER A 219 -20.02 -2.47 -1.81
CA SER A 219 -20.95 -2.38 -0.67
C SER A 219 -22.09 -1.38 -0.91
N ASN A 220 -21.94 -0.50 -1.89
CA ASN A 220 -22.93 0.50 -2.28
C ASN A 220 -23.04 0.57 -3.81
N PRO A 221 -23.47 -0.54 -4.46
CA PRO A 221 -23.49 -0.66 -5.91
C PRO A 221 -24.52 0.29 -6.53
N PRO A 222 -24.22 0.83 -7.73
CA PRO A 222 -25.16 1.65 -8.46
C PRO A 222 -26.38 0.84 -8.94
N PRO A 223 -27.52 1.52 -9.26
CA PRO A 223 -28.77 0.87 -9.66
C PRO A 223 -28.64 -0.05 -10.88
N GLU A 224 -27.69 0.20 -11.77
CA GLU A 224 -27.45 -0.60 -12.97
C GLU A 224 -26.94 -2.01 -12.64
N MET A 225 -26.38 -2.23 -11.45
CA MET A 225 -25.93 -3.53 -10.95
C MET A 225 -26.97 -4.22 -10.06
N ALA A 226 -28.23 -4.26 -10.49
CA ALA A 226 -29.36 -4.76 -9.70
C ALA A 226 -29.17 -6.19 -9.16
N GLU A 227 -28.55 -7.08 -9.94
CA GLU A 227 -28.25 -8.45 -9.49
C GLU A 227 -27.28 -8.49 -8.33
N TRP A 228 -26.27 -7.63 -8.36
CA TRP A 228 -25.33 -7.54 -7.24
C TRP A 228 -25.96 -6.80 -6.05
N ALA A 229 -26.70 -5.72 -6.30
CA ALA A 229 -27.41 -4.97 -5.27
C ALA A 229 -28.33 -5.87 -4.43
N ALA A 230 -29.01 -6.84 -5.08
CA ALA A 230 -29.85 -7.83 -4.39
C ALA A 230 -29.05 -8.75 -3.43
N ARG A 231 -27.74 -8.84 -3.57
CA ARG A 231 -26.84 -9.63 -2.71
C ARG A 231 -26.16 -8.78 -1.62
N VAL A 232 -26.41 -7.48 -1.61
CA VAL A 232 -25.86 -6.55 -0.60
C VAL A 232 -26.95 -6.22 0.40
N SER A 233 -26.75 -6.60 1.66
CA SER A 233 -27.65 -6.30 2.77
C SER A 233 -27.03 -5.41 3.85
N ALA A 234 -25.72 -5.09 3.72
CA ALA A 234 -25.04 -4.12 4.57
C ALA A 234 -25.47 -2.70 4.20
N THR A 235 -25.76 -1.85 5.19
CA THR A 235 -26.11 -0.45 4.93
C THR A 235 -24.84 0.40 4.69
N PRO A 236 -24.91 1.43 3.83
CA PRO A 236 -23.77 2.29 3.57
C PRO A 236 -23.17 2.91 4.84
N GLU A 237 -24.02 3.32 5.78
CA GLU A 237 -23.58 3.92 7.05
C GLU A 237 -22.86 2.90 7.94
N TRP A 238 -23.27 1.61 7.87
CA TRP A 238 -22.56 0.53 8.58
C TRP A 238 -21.20 0.29 7.98
N VAL A 239 -21.11 0.20 6.65
CA VAL A 239 -19.85 0.01 5.94
C VAL A 239 -18.88 1.15 6.21
N ALA A 240 -19.32 2.40 6.14
CA ALA A 240 -18.49 3.58 6.44
C ALA A 240 -17.92 3.51 7.88
N ARG A 241 -18.72 3.12 8.87
CA ARG A 241 -18.25 2.93 10.25
C ARG A 241 -17.25 1.79 10.36
N VAL A 242 -17.49 0.68 9.68
CA VAL A 242 -16.58 -0.48 9.67
C VAL A 242 -15.23 -0.09 9.07
N LEU A 243 -15.19 0.67 7.97
CA LEU A 243 -13.97 1.18 7.34
C LEU A 243 -13.14 2.01 8.33
N VAL A 244 -13.77 2.95 9.04
CA VAL A 244 -13.09 3.80 10.03
C VAL A 244 -12.49 2.95 11.16
N TRP A 245 -13.28 2.07 11.78
CA TRP A 245 -12.80 1.26 12.91
C TRP A 245 -11.77 0.21 12.50
N ALA A 246 -11.91 -0.38 11.31
CA ALA A 246 -10.96 -1.35 10.79
C ALA A 246 -9.54 -0.76 10.62
N SER A 247 -9.44 0.56 10.37
CA SER A 247 -8.15 1.25 10.23
C SER A 247 -7.22 1.04 11.43
N PHE A 248 -7.77 0.94 12.63
CA PHE A 248 -6.98 0.74 13.85
C PHE A 248 -6.39 -0.67 13.98
N LEU A 249 -6.93 -1.65 13.25
CA LEU A 249 -6.39 -3.03 13.25
C LEU A 249 -5.02 -3.12 12.57
N SER A 250 -4.65 -2.16 11.76
CA SER A 250 -3.31 -2.04 11.18
C SER A 250 -2.23 -1.92 12.27
N ILE A 251 -2.51 -1.19 13.36
CA ILE A 251 -1.61 -1.07 14.53
C ILE A 251 -1.42 -2.44 15.19
N VAL A 252 -2.53 -3.17 15.40
CA VAL A 252 -2.50 -4.50 16.01
C VAL A 252 -1.72 -5.46 15.12
N GLY A 253 -1.92 -5.41 13.79
CA GLY A 253 -1.18 -6.21 12.82
C GLY A 253 0.33 -6.01 12.90
N CYS A 254 0.78 -4.75 12.98
CA CYS A 254 2.20 -4.40 13.12
C CYS A 254 2.81 -4.94 14.43
N LEU A 255 2.11 -4.77 15.56
CA LEU A 255 2.56 -5.26 16.86
C LEU A 255 2.64 -6.80 16.89
N PHE A 256 1.62 -7.47 16.37
CA PHE A 256 1.61 -8.94 16.27
C PHE A 256 2.73 -9.46 15.38
N ALA A 257 3.00 -8.82 14.24
CA ALA A 257 4.09 -9.19 13.35
C ALA A 257 5.44 -9.15 14.09
N THR A 258 5.69 -8.10 14.86
CA THR A 258 6.94 -7.95 15.65
C THR A 258 7.10 -9.03 16.72
N VAL A 259 6.00 -9.39 17.41
CA VAL A 259 6.05 -10.40 18.47
C VAL A 259 6.18 -11.81 17.89
N LEU A 260 5.49 -12.10 16.78
CA LEU A 260 5.38 -13.44 16.23
C LEU A 260 6.62 -13.84 15.41
N SER A 261 7.30 -12.87 14.77
CA SER A 261 8.53 -13.13 13.99
C SER A 261 9.61 -13.82 14.82
N ASN A 262 9.74 -13.43 16.09
CA ASN A 262 10.73 -13.98 17.00
C ASN A 262 10.44 -15.44 17.42
N ARG A 263 9.22 -15.97 17.18
CA ARG A 263 8.83 -17.31 17.65
C ARG A 263 8.70 -18.35 16.54
N PHE A 264 8.21 -17.97 15.36
CA PHE A 264 7.80 -18.90 14.31
C PHE A 264 8.57 -18.74 12.99
N GLY A 265 9.59 -17.88 12.96
CA GLY A 265 10.28 -17.49 11.72
C GLY A 265 9.38 -16.70 10.76
N LEU A 266 9.88 -16.40 9.58
CA LEU A 266 9.17 -15.54 8.63
C LEU A 266 8.23 -16.32 7.70
N ALA A 267 8.62 -17.50 7.24
CA ALA A 267 7.92 -18.18 6.15
C ALA A 267 6.53 -18.69 6.53
N ARG A 268 6.41 -19.40 7.67
CA ARG A 268 5.14 -20.03 8.06
C ARG A 268 4.02 -19.02 8.35
N PRO A 269 4.24 -17.99 9.18
CA PRO A 269 3.21 -16.98 9.41
C PRO A 269 2.80 -16.25 8.14
N LEU A 270 3.73 -15.96 7.23
CA LEU A 270 3.44 -15.32 5.95
C LEU A 270 2.53 -16.17 5.07
N LEU A 271 2.81 -17.48 4.93
CA LEU A 271 1.97 -18.40 4.17
C LEU A 271 0.55 -18.47 4.73
N VAL A 272 0.40 -18.60 6.05
CA VAL A 272 -0.92 -18.59 6.72
C VAL A 272 -1.64 -17.27 6.48
N THR A 273 -0.94 -16.15 6.58
CA THR A 273 -1.50 -14.81 6.36
C THR A 273 -2.09 -14.67 4.96
N LEU A 274 -1.38 -15.11 3.93
CA LEU A 274 -1.85 -15.00 2.54
C LEU A 274 -3.05 -15.92 2.26
N VAL A 275 -3.11 -17.10 2.88
CA VAL A 275 -4.30 -17.98 2.81
C VAL A 275 -5.48 -17.32 3.53
N CYS A 276 -5.29 -16.82 4.74
CA CYS A 276 -6.34 -16.09 5.47
C CYS A 276 -6.84 -14.89 4.67
N GLN A 277 -5.93 -14.13 4.04
CA GLN A 277 -6.28 -12.99 3.21
C GLN A 277 -7.13 -13.41 2.00
N ALA A 278 -6.82 -14.53 1.36
CA ALA A 278 -7.65 -15.06 0.28
C ALA A 278 -9.06 -15.47 0.77
N ILE A 279 -9.14 -16.13 1.93
CA ILE A 279 -10.41 -16.57 2.52
C ILE A 279 -11.33 -15.39 2.85
N ILE A 280 -10.81 -14.37 3.53
CA ILE A 280 -11.61 -13.21 3.95
C ILE A 280 -12.11 -12.37 2.77
N VAL A 281 -11.37 -12.37 1.66
CA VAL A 281 -11.76 -11.64 0.46
C VAL A 281 -12.77 -12.45 -0.35
N VAL A 282 -12.53 -13.76 -0.58
CA VAL A 282 -13.46 -14.59 -1.35
C VAL A 282 -14.81 -14.77 -0.65
N MET A 283 -14.86 -14.65 0.67
CA MET A 283 -16.10 -14.67 1.44
C MET A 283 -17.13 -13.61 0.98
N LEU A 284 -16.65 -12.51 0.37
CA LEU A 284 -17.50 -11.45 -0.17
C LEU A 284 -18.01 -11.75 -1.59
N ALA A 285 -17.49 -12.77 -2.27
CA ALA A 285 -17.80 -13.03 -3.68
C ALA A 285 -19.28 -13.35 -3.94
N ASN A 286 -20.02 -13.85 -2.94
CA ASN A 286 -21.44 -14.18 -3.04
C ASN A 286 -22.37 -13.07 -2.53
N GLY A 287 -21.84 -11.96 -2.06
CA GLY A 287 -22.61 -10.84 -1.54
C GLY A 287 -22.03 -10.28 -0.23
N ILE A 288 -22.51 -9.12 0.16
CA ILE A 288 -22.00 -8.36 1.32
C ILE A 288 -23.13 -8.18 2.34
N ASN A 289 -22.89 -8.61 3.57
CA ASN A 289 -23.77 -8.41 4.71
C ASN A 289 -23.01 -7.78 5.89
N ASN A 290 -23.74 -7.40 6.94
CA ASN A 290 -23.16 -6.72 8.09
C ASN A 290 -22.07 -7.53 8.81
N VAL A 291 -22.11 -8.84 8.76
CA VAL A 291 -21.14 -9.70 9.45
C VAL A 291 -19.91 -9.93 8.60
N ASN A 292 -20.09 -10.34 7.32
CA ASN A 292 -18.94 -10.67 6.48
C ASN A 292 -18.09 -9.43 6.13
N ILE A 293 -18.70 -8.23 6.01
CA ILE A 293 -17.95 -6.98 5.80
C ILE A 293 -17.07 -6.65 7.01
N VAL A 294 -17.57 -6.84 8.23
CA VAL A 294 -16.79 -6.62 9.45
C VAL A 294 -15.61 -7.58 9.50
N ILE A 295 -15.87 -8.88 9.33
CA ILE A 295 -14.80 -9.90 9.35
C ILE A 295 -13.77 -9.59 8.28
N SER A 296 -14.21 -9.29 7.04
CA SER A 296 -13.31 -9.01 5.93
C SER A 296 -12.47 -7.76 6.19
N MET A 297 -13.07 -6.62 6.53
CA MET A 297 -12.37 -5.34 6.67
C MET A 297 -11.41 -5.31 7.86
N PHE A 298 -11.83 -5.82 9.01
CA PHE A 298 -11.00 -5.87 10.20
C PHE A 298 -9.81 -6.81 9.98
N SER A 299 -10.06 -8.01 9.48
CA SER A 299 -9.00 -8.96 9.17
C SER A 299 -8.09 -8.46 8.04
N PHE A 300 -8.64 -7.80 7.01
CA PHE A 300 -7.86 -7.28 5.90
C PHE A 300 -6.84 -6.23 6.36
N ASN A 301 -7.25 -5.24 7.16
CA ASN A 301 -6.33 -4.21 7.67
C ASN A 301 -5.24 -4.81 8.57
N PHE A 302 -5.60 -5.78 9.42
CA PHE A 302 -4.63 -6.54 10.23
C PHE A 302 -3.64 -7.30 9.34
N LEU A 303 -4.15 -8.13 8.42
CA LEU A 303 -3.34 -9.04 7.60
C LEU A 303 -2.51 -8.29 6.56
N TRP A 304 -2.97 -7.15 6.05
CA TRP A 304 -2.21 -6.32 5.12
C TRP A 304 -0.89 -5.87 5.75
N ILE A 305 -0.97 -5.17 6.89
CA ILE A 305 0.23 -4.67 7.57
C ILE A 305 1.09 -5.81 8.10
N PHE A 306 0.46 -6.88 8.62
CA PHE A 306 1.17 -8.08 9.03
C PHE A 306 1.98 -8.69 7.88
N ALA A 307 1.35 -8.90 6.71
CA ALA A 307 2.04 -9.42 5.52
C ALA A 307 3.17 -8.49 5.06
N ASP A 308 2.96 -7.17 5.07
CA ASP A 308 3.95 -6.19 4.63
C ASP A 308 5.23 -6.24 5.48
N VAL A 309 5.09 -6.34 6.80
CA VAL A 309 6.23 -6.52 7.72
C VAL A 309 7.01 -7.79 7.39
N TYR A 310 6.30 -8.92 7.19
CA TYR A 310 6.96 -10.20 6.88
C TYR A 310 7.59 -10.24 5.49
N GLN A 311 6.95 -9.64 4.49
CA GLN A 311 7.50 -9.53 3.14
C GLN A 311 8.76 -8.66 3.11
N SER A 312 8.74 -7.54 3.84
CA SER A 312 9.89 -6.64 3.99
C SER A 312 11.06 -7.33 4.71
N ALA A 313 10.78 -8.08 5.77
CA ALA A 313 11.79 -8.86 6.47
C ALA A 313 12.35 -10.00 5.60
N THR A 314 11.49 -10.68 4.83
CA THR A 314 11.92 -11.77 3.92
C THR A 314 12.89 -11.26 2.87
N ILE A 315 12.60 -10.11 2.22
CA ILE A 315 13.53 -9.57 1.21
C ILE A 315 14.84 -9.11 1.85
N ALA A 316 14.80 -8.52 3.04
CA ALA A 316 15.99 -8.11 3.78
C ALA A 316 16.90 -9.30 4.12
N ASN A 317 16.33 -10.44 4.49
CA ASN A 317 17.10 -11.65 4.82
C ASN A 317 17.74 -12.34 3.61
N VAL A 318 17.16 -12.21 2.41
CA VAL A 318 17.69 -12.84 1.19
C VAL A 318 18.53 -11.90 0.34
N ASP A 319 18.54 -10.60 0.65
CA ASP A 319 19.25 -9.56 -0.11
C ASP A 319 20.26 -8.81 0.77
N HIS A 320 21.43 -9.38 0.93
CA HIS A 320 22.53 -8.70 1.65
C HIS A 320 23.10 -7.49 0.89
N SER A 321 22.78 -7.35 -0.41
CA SER A 321 23.25 -6.22 -1.23
C SER A 321 22.39 -4.96 -1.08
N GLY A 322 21.16 -5.06 -0.55
CA GLY A 322 20.16 -4.00 -0.51
C GLY A 322 19.54 -3.65 -1.87
N ARG A 323 20.01 -4.27 -2.96
CA ARG A 323 19.56 -3.98 -4.34
C ARG A 323 18.11 -4.39 -4.54
N PHE A 324 17.72 -5.58 -4.11
CA PHE A 324 16.36 -6.08 -4.26
C PHE A 324 15.41 -5.47 -3.23
N ALA A 325 15.90 -5.18 -2.03
CA ALA A 325 15.14 -4.46 -1.01
C ALA A 325 14.72 -3.07 -1.52
N SER A 326 15.58 -2.39 -2.29
CA SER A 326 15.22 -1.11 -2.92
C SER A 326 14.15 -1.21 -4.01
N LEU A 327 13.93 -2.41 -4.59
CA LEU A 327 12.88 -2.67 -5.58
C LEU A 327 11.52 -3.01 -4.94
N LEU A 328 11.49 -3.27 -3.64
CA LEU A 328 10.27 -3.65 -2.93
C LEU A 328 9.12 -2.64 -3.11
N PRO A 329 9.31 -1.32 -2.90
CA PRO A 329 8.25 -0.33 -3.13
C PRO A 329 7.78 -0.31 -4.60
N GLY A 330 8.67 -0.61 -5.53
CA GLY A 330 8.34 -0.74 -6.95
C GLY A 330 7.40 -1.92 -7.22
N ALA A 331 7.67 -3.09 -6.65
CA ALA A 331 6.81 -4.27 -6.78
C ALA A 331 5.44 -4.04 -6.13
N GLN A 332 5.40 -3.42 -4.95
CA GLN A 332 4.17 -3.02 -4.27
C GLN A 332 3.35 -2.05 -5.13
N GLY A 333 3.98 -0.98 -5.61
CA GLY A 333 3.31 0.02 -6.45
C GLY A 333 2.78 -0.56 -7.77
N LEU A 334 3.55 -1.41 -8.44
CA LEU A 334 3.09 -2.10 -9.66
C LEU A 334 1.86 -2.97 -9.38
N GLY A 335 1.83 -3.70 -8.26
CA GLY A 335 0.66 -4.48 -7.84
C GLY A 335 -0.56 -3.61 -7.63
N GLN A 336 -0.40 -2.47 -6.94
CA GLN A 336 -1.48 -1.51 -6.70
C GLN A 336 -2.00 -0.84 -7.99
N ILE A 337 -1.19 -0.71 -9.02
CA ILE A 337 -1.63 -0.23 -10.34
C ILE A 337 -2.41 -1.33 -11.08
N VAL A 338 -1.85 -2.53 -11.11
CA VAL A 338 -2.36 -3.64 -11.91
C VAL A 338 -3.68 -4.17 -11.33
N GLY A 339 -3.80 -4.24 -10.00
CA GLY A 339 -4.98 -4.75 -9.31
C GLY A 339 -6.30 -4.06 -9.73
N PRO A 340 -6.46 -2.75 -9.52
CA PRO A 340 -7.67 -2.03 -9.92
C PRO A 340 -7.93 -2.10 -11.43
N ASN A 341 -6.88 -2.14 -12.25
CA ASN A 341 -7.00 -2.26 -13.71
C ASN A 341 -7.54 -3.63 -14.15
N ILE A 342 -7.09 -4.73 -13.51
CA ILE A 342 -7.65 -6.07 -13.76
C ILE A 342 -9.09 -6.11 -13.28
N ALA A 343 -9.38 -5.59 -12.07
CA ALA A 343 -10.74 -5.52 -11.54
C ALA A 343 -11.69 -4.74 -12.47
N ALA A 344 -11.25 -3.58 -12.99
CA ALA A 344 -12.00 -2.83 -13.98
C ALA A 344 -12.29 -3.65 -15.25
N SER A 345 -11.32 -4.45 -15.70
CA SER A 345 -11.51 -5.33 -16.88
C SER A 345 -12.50 -6.47 -16.61
N ILE A 346 -12.52 -7.01 -15.39
CA ILE A 346 -13.48 -8.03 -14.93
C ILE A 346 -14.89 -7.45 -14.92
N LEU A 347 -15.07 -6.23 -14.42
CA LEU A 347 -16.34 -5.52 -14.41
C LEU A 347 -16.82 -5.21 -15.85
N ALA A 348 -15.89 -4.75 -16.72
CA ALA A 348 -16.18 -4.52 -18.13
C ALA A 348 -16.60 -5.80 -18.87
N ALA A 349 -16.09 -6.96 -18.46
CA ALA A 349 -16.49 -8.26 -19.00
C ALA A 349 -17.84 -8.78 -18.43
N GLY A 350 -18.51 -8.03 -17.56
CA GLY A 350 -19.80 -8.40 -16.96
C GLY A 350 -19.71 -9.44 -15.85
N LEU A 351 -18.52 -9.75 -15.33
CA LEU A 351 -18.35 -10.76 -14.27
C LEU A 351 -18.70 -10.24 -12.85
N GLY A 352 -19.01 -8.94 -12.73
CA GLY A 352 -19.45 -8.30 -11.50
C GLY A 352 -18.41 -8.30 -10.35
N TYR A 353 -18.80 -7.78 -9.21
CA TYR A 353 -17.94 -7.68 -8.03
C TYR A 353 -17.52 -9.04 -7.46
N GLY A 354 -18.36 -10.08 -7.61
CA GLY A 354 -17.99 -11.44 -7.24
C GLY A 354 -16.75 -11.91 -7.96
N GLY A 355 -16.63 -11.61 -9.27
CA GLY A 355 -15.45 -11.88 -10.09
C GLY A 355 -14.22 -11.10 -9.59
N VAL A 356 -14.40 -9.85 -9.16
CA VAL A 356 -13.33 -9.02 -8.59
C VAL A 356 -12.79 -9.66 -7.31
N PHE A 357 -13.66 -10.07 -6.37
CA PHE A 357 -13.21 -10.68 -5.11
C PHE A 357 -12.54 -12.05 -5.33
N ILE A 358 -13.01 -12.85 -6.29
CA ILE A 358 -12.36 -14.10 -6.69
C ILE A 358 -10.96 -13.82 -7.25
N MET A 359 -10.79 -12.81 -8.09
CA MET A 359 -9.49 -12.40 -8.63
C MET A 359 -8.55 -11.95 -7.51
N CYS A 360 -9.03 -11.13 -6.56
CA CYS A 360 -8.26 -10.70 -5.40
C CYS A 360 -7.76 -11.89 -4.57
N ALA A 361 -8.65 -12.83 -4.26
CA ALA A 361 -8.29 -14.05 -3.55
C ALA A 361 -7.27 -14.90 -4.33
N SER A 362 -7.47 -15.03 -5.64
CA SER A 362 -6.55 -15.77 -6.52
C SER A 362 -5.16 -15.13 -6.55
N ALA A 363 -5.07 -13.79 -6.60
CA ALA A 363 -3.80 -13.07 -6.54
C ALA A 363 -3.05 -13.31 -5.21
N SER A 364 -3.77 -13.32 -4.09
CA SER A 364 -3.19 -13.67 -2.78
C SER A 364 -2.67 -15.12 -2.75
N LEU A 365 -3.43 -16.06 -3.30
CA LEU A 365 -3.01 -17.47 -3.40
C LEU A 365 -1.81 -17.65 -4.34
N VAL A 366 -1.73 -16.91 -5.44
CA VAL A 366 -0.55 -16.90 -6.33
C VAL A 366 0.68 -16.43 -5.54
N GLY A 367 0.57 -15.34 -4.77
CA GLY A 367 1.64 -14.88 -3.89
C GLY A 367 2.06 -15.97 -2.90
N MET A 368 1.08 -16.62 -2.26
CA MET A 368 1.32 -17.73 -1.33
C MET A 368 2.03 -18.91 -2.01
N LEU A 369 1.60 -19.31 -3.20
CA LEU A 369 2.24 -20.43 -3.94
C LEU A 369 3.69 -20.12 -4.33
N ILE A 370 3.99 -18.87 -4.72
CA ILE A 370 5.36 -18.43 -5.01
C ILE A 370 6.23 -18.52 -3.74
N TYR A 371 5.73 -18.02 -2.59
CA TYR A 371 6.44 -18.14 -1.31
C TYR A 371 6.61 -19.58 -0.87
N LEU A 372 5.58 -20.41 -1.02
CA LEU A 372 5.65 -21.85 -0.70
C LEU A 372 6.70 -22.56 -1.55
N PHE A 373 6.70 -22.31 -2.87
CA PHE A 373 7.71 -22.88 -3.77
C PHE A 373 9.12 -22.47 -3.35
N MET A 374 9.33 -21.20 -3.08
CA MET A 374 10.60 -20.66 -2.59
C MET A 374 11.01 -21.31 -1.25
N TYR A 375 10.10 -21.36 -0.29
CA TYR A 375 10.35 -21.99 1.03
C TYR A 375 10.75 -23.45 0.91
N LEU A 376 10.01 -24.25 0.12
CA LEU A 376 10.31 -25.66 -0.08
C LEU A 376 11.65 -25.88 -0.79
N ARG A 377 12.04 -25.00 -1.71
CA ARG A 377 13.37 -25.04 -2.35
C ARG A 377 14.48 -24.67 -1.37
N LEU A 378 14.34 -23.57 -0.66
CA LEU A 378 15.33 -23.13 0.33
C LEU A 378 15.51 -24.15 1.46
N ARG A 379 14.43 -24.76 1.94
CA ARG A 379 14.49 -25.79 2.98
C ARG A 379 15.31 -27.02 2.55
N LYS A 380 15.35 -27.32 1.25
CA LYS A 380 16.18 -28.42 0.72
C LYS A 380 17.64 -28.03 0.50
N THR A 381 17.92 -26.78 0.18
CA THR A 381 19.26 -26.30 -0.19
C THR A 381 19.96 -25.58 0.95
N ILE A 382 19.25 -24.76 1.72
CA ILE A 382 19.78 -23.91 2.78
C ILE A 382 18.75 -23.87 3.93
N PRO A 383 18.65 -24.94 4.75
CA PRO A 383 17.64 -25.02 5.82
C PRO A 383 17.70 -23.86 6.81
N ALA A 384 18.89 -23.40 7.16
CA ALA A 384 19.09 -22.28 8.09
C ALA A 384 18.45 -20.97 7.61
N LEU A 385 18.46 -20.71 6.30
CA LEU A 385 17.82 -19.52 5.72
C LEU A 385 16.30 -19.66 5.62
N ALA A 386 15.80 -20.87 5.36
CA ALA A 386 14.37 -21.14 5.26
C ALA A 386 13.63 -20.95 6.58
N ASP A 387 14.29 -21.28 7.70
CA ASP A 387 13.74 -21.18 9.05
C ASP A 387 14.24 -19.91 9.80
N ALA A 388 14.91 -18.96 9.10
CA ALA A 388 15.39 -17.71 9.67
C ALA A 388 14.21 -16.84 10.18
N SER A 389 14.43 -16.20 11.32
CA SER A 389 13.49 -15.31 12.00
C SER A 389 13.76 -13.84 11.68
#